data_fcd94ba40dc326ad19697712c1995254
#
_entry.id   fcd94ba40dc326ad19697712c1995254
#
_cell.length_a   1.000
_cell.length_b   1.000
_cell.length_c   1.000
_cell.angle_alpha   90.00
_cell.angle_beta   90.00
_cell.angle_gamma   90.00
#
_symmetry.space_group_name_H-M   'P 1'
#
loop_
_entity.id
_entity.type
_entity.pdbx_description
1 polymer ?
#
loop_
_entity_poly.entity_id
_entity_poly.type
_entity_poly.pdbx_seq_one_letter_code
_entity_poly.pdbx_strand_id
1 'polypeptide(L)'
;MIHYFKKILLSLLCISLLLSSSLRLSSVYAVHSSPMNGLHSVYTSKKQVNVTIDPRTEFISILQMMIGAWPMSELDFDYMYEIQGTFFQHYGHPAIEMFSVMWYNYGFSQEIPSTFMLHLSNPPELKIMTPFTKEIIDKAGGERNLNDFLVLLRDFAKLTDFMGFYHQHQLFYQDCIEQVEKKLGSKNTIPMLEDYFGFSDRSHSLILVPLFSEIGYGTHVDKNYYALIGPYDVEEKKGDRNPYWAGPDDLHKQLLKSFSYAYVNPMIYDHKTEIFATSKLFKPISTQMRYQKILDWQSCLTEHIVRGVSQYFTYQEYGTEAFDTQREQDIYSFFVYIDYTREWLKIYENHRFFYTDFNQFYPVIFNHVRLLCECPLIPTMVSIENVSENGVQITWKDNTSEPGALQVFRRTKNSSYEVIHQTNDRNISIWTDTNVTIGETYWYQIGIQGIGGTIRSYAVRATIPAYPPLAPENVQVEKEDQKLHFRFSYQYKAHGFTLFEWVDGKRKPLQSISYDDMVPDSDCLYQITIEEYDSTKDHIYFVCAYVTIPDKPSKEKTLYSSPSNFINITGIDSE
;
A
#
# COMPACT_ATOMS: atom_id res chain seq x y z
N MET A 1 20.76 -12.40 39.55
CA MET A 1 21.85 -12.76 38.62
C MET A 1 21.33 -13.00 37.17
N ILE A 2 20.30 -13.78 36.98
CA ILE A 2 19.73 -14.11 35.65
C ILE A 2 19.18 -12.86 34.91
N HIS A 3 18.61 -11.90 35.62
CA HIS A 3 18.05 -10.67 35.03
C HIS A 3 19.14 -9.68 34.57
N TYR A 4 20.30 -9.67 35.19
CA TYR A 4 21.46 -8.85 34.82
C TYR A 4 22.19 -9.45 33.58
N PHE A 5 22.27 -10.76 33.50
CA PHE A 5 22.85 -11.47 32.34
C PHE A 5 22.00 -11.27 31.07
N LYS A 6 20.66 -11.26 31.19
CA LYS A 6 19.77 -10.95 30.05
C LYS A 6 19.98 -9.51 29.53
N LYS A 7 20.15 -8.53 30.42
CA LYS A 7 20.40 -7.13 30.01
C LYS A 7 21.75 -6.93 29.33
N ILE A 8 22.79 -7.61 29.81
CA ILE A 8 24.14 -7.57 29.20
C ILE A 8 24.15 -8.30 27.86
N LEU A 9 23.46 -9.42 27.73
CA LEU A 9 23.36 -10.16 26.46
C LEU A 9 22.54 -9.36 25.42
N LEU A 10 21.48 -8.66 25.85
CA LEU A 10 20.71 -7.77 24.97
C LEU A 10 21.55 -6.58 24.48
N SER A 11 22.34 -5.96 25.38
CA SER A 11 23.22 -4.84 24.99
C SER A 11 24.35 -5.28 24.07
N LEU A 12 24.92 -6.46 24.25
CA LEU A 12 25.95 -7.01 23.38
C LEU A 12 25.38 -7.47 22.01
N LEU A 13 24.13 -7.99 21.96
CA LEU A 13 23.45 -8.33 20.71
C LEU A 13 23.07 -7.07 19.93
N CYS A 14 22.59 -6.02 20.60
CA CYS A 14 22.34 -4.71 19.99
C CYS A 14 23.63 -4.08 19.44
N ILE A 15 24.75 -4.22 20.14
CA ILE A 15 26.07 -3.70 19.69
C ILE A 15 26.61 -4.52 18.52
N SER A 16 26.42 -5.84 18.48
CA SER A 16 26.82 -6.68 17.34
C SER A 16 25.96 -6.45 16.11
N LEU A 17 24.66 -6.19 16.27
CA LEU A 17 23.74 -5.77 15.20
C LEU A 17 24.04 -4.36 14.71
N LEU A 18 24.45 -3.44 15.58
CA LEU A 18 24.88 -2.08 15.20
C LEU A 18 26.23 -2.07 14.49
N LEU A 19 27.19 -2.95 14.87
CA LEU A 19 28.49 -3.06 14.20
C LEU A 19 28.41 -3.83 12.86
N SER A 20 27.44 -4.73 12.70
CA SER A 20 27.19 -5.40 11.41
C SER A 20 26.39 -4.52 10.42
N SER A 21 25.61 -3.56 10.91
CA SER A 21 24.83 -2.65 10.06
C SER A 21 25.67 -1.49 9.50
N SER A 22 26.73 -1.07 10.19
CA SER A 22 27.61 0.00 9.68
C SER A 22 28.56 -0.43 8.55
N LEU A 23 28.71 -1.73 8.30
CA LEU A 23 29.60 -2.27 7.24
C LEU A 23 28.85 -2.84 6.03
N ARG A 24 27.52 -2.88 5.99
CA ARG A 24 26.74 -3.45 4.88
C ARG A 24 25.41 -2.73 4.59
N LEU A 25 25.37 -1.42 4.58
CA LEU A 25 24.22 -0.69 4.01
C LEU A 25 24.13 -0.79 2.48
N SER A 26 25.12 -1.38 1.84
CA SER A 26 25.17 -1.51 0.37
C SER A 26 24.59 -2.82 -0.19
N SER A 27 24.10 -3.77 0.64
CA SER A 27 23.68 -5.10 0.14
C SER A 27 22.40 -5.70 0.74
N VAL A 28 21.55 -4.94 1.45
CA VAL A 28 20.41 -5.52 2.21
C VAL A 28 19.05 -5.30 1.55
N TYR A 29 18.97 -4.87 0.31
CA TYR A 29 17.68 -4.79 -0.40
C TYR A 29 17.54 -5.84 -1.51
N ALA A 30 17.95 -7.08 -1.21
CA ALA A 30 17.44 -8.20 -1.97
C ALA A 30 16.07 -8.58 -1.36
N VAL A 31 14.98 -8.08 -1.95
CA VAL A 31 13.65 -8.64 -1.66
C VAL A 31 13.62 -10.05 -2.23
N HIS A 32 14.16 -11.01 -1.46
CA HIS A 32 13.76 -12.39 -1.61
C HIS A 32 12.37 -12.46 -0.98
N SER A 33 11.37 -12.73 -1.79
CA SER A 33 10.08 -13.24 -1.33
C SER A 33 10.32 -14.66 -0.78
N SER A 34 10.98 -14.77 0.37
CA SER A 34 10.90 -15.99 1.16
C SER A 34 9.45 -16.10 1.62
N PRO A 35 8.79 -17.25 1.47
CA PRO A 35 7.46 -17.43 2.02
C PRO A 35 7.55 -17.12 3.52
N MET A 36 6.71 -16.19 3.99
CA MET A 36 6.53 -15.97 5.41
C MET A 36 5.91 -17.25 5.99
N ASN A 37 6.72 -18.14 6.54
CA ASN A 37 6.24 -19.25 7.33
C ASN A 37 5.73 -18.69 8.66
N GLY A 38 4.55 -18.06 8.62
CA GLY A 38 3.82 -17.69 9.82
C GLY A 38 3.38 -18.95 10.54
N LEU A 39 3.72 -19.05 11.80
CA LEU A 39 3.03 -19.97 12.72
C LEU A 39 1.55 -19.60 12.63
N HIS A 40 0.74 -20.44 12.00
CA HIS A 40 -0.71 -20.37 12.11
C HIS A 40 -1.06 -20.66 13.57
N SER A 41 -1.23 -19.62 14.39
CA SER A 41 -1.86 -19.78 15.69
C SER A 41 -3.31 -20.19 15.43
N VAL A 42 -3.67 -21.39 15.90
CA VAL A 42 -5.06 -21.83 15.87
C VAL A 42 -5.79 -21.00 16.91
N TYR A 43 -6.52 -19.98 16.48
CA TYR A 43 -7.33 -19.13 17.34
C TYR A 43 -8.40 -19.98 18.05
N THR A 44 -8.20 -20.25 19.34
CA THR A 44 -9.07 -21.12 20.14
C THR A 44 -10.22 -20.39 20.84
N SER A 45 -10.24 -19.04 20.90
CA SER A 45 -11.29 -18.25 21.52
C SER A 45 -11.99 -17.34 20.51
N LYS A 46 -13.32 -17.46 20.42
CA LYS A 46 -14.16 -16.52 19.67
C LYS A 46 -14.42 -15.26 20.53
N LYS A 47 -13.46 -14.35 20.61
CA LYS A 47 -13.72 -13.02 21.14
C LYS A 47 -14.42 -12.22 20.03
N GLN A 48 -15.67 -11.81 20.27
CA GLN A 48 -16.43 -10.96 19.35
C GLN A 48 -16.22 -9.50 19.71
N VAL A 49 -16.22 -8.64 18.69
CA VAL A 49 -16.24 -7.18 18.86
C VAL A 49 -17.61 -6.77 19.40
N ASN A 50 -17.63 -6.00 20.49
CA ASN A 50 -18.86 -5.38 20.97
C ASN A 50 -19.20 -4.18 20.06
N VAL A 51 -20.37 -4.20 19.42
CA VAL A 51 -20.82 -3.15 18.50
C VAL A 51 -21.84 -2.26 19.19
N THR A 52 -21.67 -0.94 19.10
CA THR A 52 -22.55 0.03 19.74
C THR A 52 -22.59 1.36 18.98
N ILE A 53 -23.64 2.14 19.19
CA ILE A 53 -23.66 3.59 18.95
C ILE A 53 -23.66 4.22 20.35
N ASP A 54 -22.55 4.88 20.69
CA ASP A 54 -22.33 5.41 22.05
C ASP A 54 -22.86 6.84 22.14
N PRO A 55 -23.74 7.17 23.13
CA PRO A 55 -24.33 8.51 23.23
C PRO A 55 -23.27 9.61 23.42
N ARG A 56 -22.11 9.30 23.97
CA ARG A 56 -21.02 10.27 24.17
C ARG A 56 -20.38 10.67 22.84
N THR A 57 -20.10 9.67 21.99
CA THR A 57 -19.52 9.91 20.67
C THR A 57 -20.54 10.49 19.72
N GLU A 58 -21.81 10.07 19.79
CA GLU A 58 -22.89 10.65 19.01
C GLU A 58 -23.09 12.14 19.35
N PHE A 59 -23.08 12.50 20.64
CA PHE A 59 -23.21 13.88 21.08
C PHE A 59 -22.10 14.78 20.54
N ILE A 60 -20.83 14.36 20.63
CA ILE A 60 -19.73 15.20 20.14
C ILE A 60 -19.67 15.24 18.61
N SER A 61 -20.12 14.20 17.92
CA SER A 61 -20.18 14.21 16.46
C SER A 61 -21.20 15.22 15.92
N ILE A 62 -22.28 15.49 16.65
CA ILE A 62 -23.21 16.58 16.32
C ILE A 62 -22.48 17.93 16.37
N LEU A 63 -21.69 18.21 17.41
CA LEU A 63 -20.92 19.44 17.48
C LEU A 63 -19.87 19.51 16.35
N GLN A 64 -19.23 18.39 16.01
CA GLN A 64 -18.31 18.31 14.87
C GLN A 64 -19.03 18.67 13.57
N MET A 65 -20.23 18.13 13.33
CA MET A 65 -21.05 18.47 12.17
C MET A 65 -21.41 19.95 12.13
N MET A 66 -21.80 20.53 13.28
CA MET A 66 -22.17 21.95 13.36
C MET A 66 -21.03 22.90 13.01
N ILE A 67 -19.77 22.57 13.31
CA ILE A 67 -18.61 23.40 12.95
C ILE A 67 -18.03 23.05 11.56
N GLY A 68 -18.63 22.10 10.84
CA GLY A 68 -18.12 21.62 9.55
C GLY A 68 -16.76 20.93 9.67
N ALA A 69 -16.50 20.25 10.78
CA ALA A 69 -15.26 19.56 11.04
C ALA A 69 -15.13 18.29 10.18
N TRP A 70 -13.93 18.03 9.68
CA TRP A 70 -13.64 16.72 9.09
C TRP A 70 -13.44 15.68 10.23
N PRO A 71 -13.93 14.45 10.16
CA PRO A 71 -14.36 13.71 8.96
C PRO A 71 -15.90 13.53 8.86
N MET A 72 -16.65 14.60 8.90
CA MET A 72 -18.09 14.47 8.78
C MET A 72 -18.46 13.88 7.41
N SER A 73 -19.53 13.09 7.41
CA SER A 73 -20.07 12.46 6.22
C SER A 73 -20.63 13.50 5.24
N GLU A 74 -20.35 13.31 3.95
CA GLU A 74 -21.03 14.00 2.86
C GLU A 74 -22.21 13.18 2.33
N LEU A 75 -22.48 12.02 2.92
CA LEU A 75 -23.60 11.17 2.58
C LEU A 75 -24.93 11.87 2.97
N ASP A 76 -25.96 11.64 2.17
CA ASP A 76 -27.26 12.28 2.31
C ASP A 76 -28.30 11.23 2.72
N PHE A 77 -28.64 11.17 4.01
CA PHE A 77 -29.62 10.25 4.59
C PHE A 77 -30.45 10.91 5.70
N ASP A 78 -31.63 10.34 5.98
CA ASP A 78 -32.69 10.99 6.72
C ASP A 78 -32.30 11.43 8.13
N TYR A 79 -31.55 10.63 8.86
CA TYR A 79 -31.06 10.94 10.21
C TYR A 79 -30.23 12.24 10.26
N MET A 80 -29.44 12.54 9.20
CA MET A 80 -28.65 13.79 9.13
C MET A 80 -29.57 15.03 9.07
N TYR A 81 -30.71 14.95 8.38
CA TYR A 81 -31.69 16.04 8.35
C TYR A 81 -32.38 16.24 9.69
N GLU A 82 -32.67 15.16 10.43
CA GLU A 82 -33.22 15.23 11.77
C GLU A 82 -32.25 15.90 12.75
N ILE A 83 -30.95 15.56 12.67
CA ILE A 83 -29.88 16.24 13.42
C ILE A 83 -29.87 17.74 13.09
N GLN A 84 -29.85 18.10 11.81
CA GLN A 84 -29.83 19.50 11.38
C GLN A 84 -31.08 20.25 11.89
N GLY A 85 -32.27 19.70 11.72
CA GLY A 85 -33.51 20.29 12.19
C GLY A 85 -33.56 20.50 13.70
N THR A 86 -33.00 19.58 14.47
CA THR A 86 -33.04 19.60 15.92
C THR A 86 -31.96 20.49 16.55
N PHE A 87 -30.71 20.39 16.08
CA PHE A 87 -29.58 21.01 16.79
C PHE A 87 -29.10 22.32 16.17
N PHE A 88 -29.23 22.53 14.86
CA PHE A 88 -28.63 23.72 14.20
C PHE A 88 -29.30 25.04 14.59
N GLN A 89 -30.52 25.03 15.11
CA GLN A 89 -31.13 26.21 15.74
C GLN A 89 -30.32 26.73 16.94
N HIS A 90 -29.48 25.91 17.55
CA HIS A 90 -28.61 26.23 18.67
C HIS A 90 -27.18 26.57 18.27
N TYR A 91 -26.89 26.87 16.97
CA TYR A 91 -25.57 27.14 16.44
C TYR A 91 -24.82 28.27 17.18
N GLY A 92 -25.54 29.25 17.73
CA GLY A 92 -24.96 30.35 18.51
C GLY A 92 -24.59 30.00 19.96
N HIS A 93 -24.69 28.74 20.37
CA HIS A 93 -24.35 28.33 21.72
C HIS A 93 -22.84 28.41 21.98
N PRO A 94 -22.36 28.93 23.15
CA PRO A 94 -20.92 29.07 23.44
C PRO A 94 -20.10 27.78 23.35
N ALA A 95 -20.72 26.60 23.54
CA ALA A 95 -20.05 25.31 23.36
C ALA A 95 -19.55 25.12 21.92
N ILE A 96 -20.31 25.58 20.91
CA ILE A 96 -19.95 25.45 19.49
C ILE A 96 -18.78 26.37 19.15
N GLU A 97 -18.80 27.61 19.62
CA GLU A 97 -17.70 28.55 19.44
C GLU A 97 -16.41 28.02 20.08
N MET A 98 -16.48 27.61 21.35
CA MET A 98 -15.32 27.08 22.07
C MET A 98 -14.76 25.82 21.41
N PHE A 99 -15.62 24.91 20.97
CA PHE A 99 -15.21 23.71 20.25
C PHE A 99 -14.49 24.06 18.93
N SER A 100 -15.01 25.02 18.18
CA SER A 100 -14.37 25.52 16.95
C SER A 100 -12.98 26.08 17.23
N VAL A 101 -12.82 26.90 18.28
CA VAL A 101 -11.52 27.42 18.68
C VAL A 101 -10.55 26.30 19.06
N MET A 102 -11.00 25.33 19.83
CA MET A 102 -10.17 24.18 20.24
C MET A 102 -9.75 23.35 19.01
N TRP A 103 -10.68 23.13 18.08
CA TRP A 103 -10.43 22.38 16.86
C TRP A 103 -9.37 23.03 15.98
N TYR A 104 -9.53 24.29 15.63
CA TYR A 104 -8.70 24.96 14.64
C TYR A 104 -7.39 25.53 15.20
N ASN A 105 -7.35 25.90 16.48
CA ASN A 105 -6.18 26.58 17.06
C ASN A 105 -5.28 25.67 17.89
N TYR A 106 -5.82 24.60 18.50
CA TYR A 106 -5.04 23.75 19.41
C TYR A 106 -4.92 22.30 18.95
N GLY A 107 -5.64 21.92 17.88
CA GLY A 107 -5.60 20.57 17.34
C GLY A 107 -6.44 19.55 18.11
N PHE A 108 -7.52 20.02 18.78
CA PHE A 108 -8.54 19.14 19.39
C PHE A 108 -9.43 18.57 18.29
N SER A 109 -8.84 17.71 17.44
CA SER A 109 -9.40 17.22 16.18
C SER A 109 -9.20 15.71 16.01
N GLN A 110 -9.70 15.16 14.93
CA GLN A 110 -9.65 13.74 14.61
C GLN A 110 -10.30 12.89 15.72
N GLU A 111 -9.57 11.93 16.31
CA GLU A 111 -10.05 11.05 17.38
C GLU A 111 -10.16 11.73 18.74
N ILE A 112 -9.48 12.87 18.96
CA ILE A 112 -9.36 13.50 20.27
C ILE A 112 -10.71 13.89 20.90
N PRO A 113 -11.66 14.50 20.17
CA PRO A 113 -12.98 14.81 20.73
C PRO A 113 -13.75 13.57 21.21
N SER A 114 -13.72 12.50 20.42
CA SER A 114 -14.34 11.24 20.79
C SER A 114 -13.62 10.58 21.96
N THR A 115 -12.28 10.60 21.97
CA THR A 115 -11.47 10.09 23.08
C THR A 115 -11.78 10.85 24.38
N PHE A 116 -11.85 12.18 24.31
CA PHE A 116 -12.23 13.02 25.45
C PHE A 116 -13.60 12.61 26.02
N MET A 117 -14.59 12.41 25.15
CA MET A 117 -15.92 11.99 25.57
C MET A 117 -15.94 10.61 26.22
N LEU A 118 -15.11 9.68 25.77
CA LEU A 118 -15.00 8.34 26.34
C LEU A 118 -14.43 8.30 27.75
N HIS A 119 -13.77 9.37 28.20
CA HIS A 119 -13.36 9.57 29.61
C HIS A 119 -14.51 10.01 30.54
N LEU A 120 -15.68 10.33 29.97
CA LEU A 120 -16.81 10.89 30.70
C LEU A 120 -17.96 9.89 30.86
N SER A 121 -18.88 10.17 31.80
CA SER A 121 -20.19 9.53 31.84
C SER A 121 -21.08 10.03 30.68
N ASN A 122 -22.20 9.37 30.46
CA ASN A 122 -23.16 9.83 29.45
C ASN A 122 -23.66 11.26 29.70
N PRO A 123 -24.04 12.00 28.63
CA PRO A 123 -24.78 13.25 28.77
C PRO A 123 -26.09 13.07 29.57
N PRO A 124 -26.60 14.11 30.22
CA PRO A 124 -26.06 15.45 30.28
C PRO A 124 -25.05 15.66 31.41
N GLU A 125 -24.85 14.69 32.32
CA GLU A 125 -23.99 14.82 33.49
C GLU A 125 -22.51 14.99 33.13
N LEU A 126 -22.01 14.23 32.16
CA LEU A 126 -20.62 14.27 31.67
C LEU A 126 -19.61 14.34 32.83
N LYS A 127 -19.73 13.42 33.80
CA LYS A 127 -18.79 13.33 34.94
C LYS A 127 -17.50 12.68 34.45
N ILE A 128 -16.36 13.17 34.93
CA ILE A 128 -15.07 12.57 34.67
C ILE A 128 -15.01 11.20 35.35
N MET A 129 -14.95 10.12 34.55
CA MET A 129 -14.85 8.74 35.01
C MET A 129 -13.42 8.25 35.05
N THR A 130 -12.59 8.73 34.13
CA THR A 130 -11.15 8.43 34.04
C THR A 130 -10.41 9.75 33.81
N PRO A 131 -9.25 10.00 34.45
CA PRO A 131 -8.46 11.20 34.22
C PRO A 131 -8.11 11.39 32.75
N PHE A 132 -8.10 12.63 32.28
CA PHE A 132 -7.68 12.96 30.92
C PHE A 132 -6.18 12.73 30.75
N THR A 133 -5.80 12.23 29.57
CA THR A 133 -4.38 12.09 29.21
C THR A 133 -3.75 13.46 28.97
N LYS A 134 -2.42 13.51 29.07
CA LYS A 134 -1.67 14.72 28.74
C LYS A 134 -1.93 15.18 27.30
N GLU A 135 -2.11 14.24 26.38
CA GLU A 135 -2.44 14.54 24.98
C GLU A 135 -3.76 15.29 24.83
N ILE A 136 -4.83 14.81 25.46
CA ILE A 136 -6.13 15.48 25.45
C ILE A 136 -6.01 16.91 25.98
N ILE A 137 -5.30 17.08 27.12
CA ILE A 137 -5.08 18.41 27.74
C ILE A 137 -4.29 19.33 26.81
N ASP A 138 -3.17 18.85 26.26
CA ASP A 138 -2.33 19.64 25.36
C ASP A 138 -3.11 20.07 24.09
N LYS A 139 -3.87 19.14 23.50
CA LYS A 139 -4.69 19.38 22.29
C LYS A 139 -5.91 20.27 22.56
N ALA A 140 -6.39 20.34 23.79
CA ALA A 140 -7.44 21.28 24.19
C ALA A 140 -6.95 22.72 24.41
N GLY A 141 -5.63 22.94 24.38
CA GLY A 141 -5.03 24.23 24.72
C GLY A 141 -4.90 24.46 26.23
N GLY A 142 -4.93 23.37 27.01
CA GLY A 142 -4.73 23.36 28.46
C GLY A 142 -5.96 22.92 29.27
N GLU A 143 -5.70 22.57 30.53
CA GLU A 143 -6.71 22.03 31.44
C GLU A 143 -7.87 22.99 31.68
N ARG A 144 -7.62 24.30 31.72
CA ARG A 144 -8.65 25.33 31.90
C ARG A 144 -9.64 25.28 30.73
N ASN A 145 -9.18 25.29 29.49
CA ASN A 145 -10.05 25.23 28.32
C ASN A 145 -10.92 23.97 28.35
N LEU A 146 -10.31 22.84 28.74
CA LEU A 146 -11.04 21.56 28.81
C LEU A 146 -12.16 21.59 29.86
N ASN A 147 -11.90 22.17 31.04
CA ASN A 147 -12.88 22.32 32.11
C ASN A 147 -13.99 23.29 31.72
N ASP A 148 -13.66 24.43 31.11
CA ASP A 148 -14.63 25.43 30.66
C ASP A 148 -15.52 24.82 29.56
N PHE A 149 -14.92 24.08 28.61
CA PHE A 149 -15.67 23.36 27.57
C PHE A 149 -16.62 22.31 28.15
N LEU A 150 -16.20 21.56 29.15
CA LEU A 150 -17.03 20.56 29.81
C LEU A 150 -18.28 21.18 30.48
N VAL A 151 -18.15 22.38 31.06
CA VAL A 151 -19.29 23.13 31.61
C VAL A 151 -20.29 23.49 30.50
N LEU A 152 -19.78 24.01 29.39
CA LEU A 152 -20.60 24.39 28.22
C LEU A 152 -21.26 23.17 27.54
N LEU A 153 -20.58 22.03 27.47
CA LEU A 153 -21.15 20.79 26.95
C LEU A 153 -22.32 20.29 27.77
N ARG A 154 -22.24 20.35 29.13
CA ARG A 154 -23.32 19.98 30.01
C ARG A 154 -24.57 20.87 29.82
N ASP A 155 -24.34 22.17 29.61
CA ASP A 155 -25.37 23.14 29.34
C ASP A 155 -26.04 22.86 27.98
N PHE A 156 -25.23 22.67 26.94
CA PHE A 156 -25.72 22.34 25.60
C PHE A 156 -26.55 21.02 25.59
N ALA A 157 -26.06 19.97 26.27
CA ALA A 157 -26.75 18.70 26.34
C ALA A 157 -28.13 18.80 27.01
N LYS A 158 -28.27 19.65 28.05
CA LYS A 158 -29.54 19.92 28.73
C LYS A 158 -30.47 20.80 27.89
N LEU A 159 -29.91 21.88 27.30
CA LEU A 159 -30.70 22.81 26.48
C LEU A 159 -31.32 22.11 25.27
N THR A 160 -30.62 21.18 24.65
CA THR A 160 -31.08 20.47 23.44
C THR A 160 -31.84 19.20 23.74
N ASP A 161 -32.01 18.82 25.00
CA ASP A 161 -32.54 17.51 25.41
C ASP A 161 -31.92 16.35 24.59
N PHE A 162 -30.60 16.36 24.47
CA PHE A 162 -29.88 15.39 23.64
C PHE A 162 -30.27 13.93 24.00
N MET A 163 -30.39 13.60 25.27
CA MET A 163 -30.73 12.23 25.65
C MET A 163 -32.17 11.85 25.25
N GLY A 164 -33.11 12.81 25.24
CA GLY A 164 -34.43 12.61 24.68
C GLY A 164 -34.38 12.26 23.20
N PHE A 165 -33.61 13.04 22.42
CA PHE A 165 -33.36 12.76 21.01
C PHE A 165 -32.68 11.39 20.81
N TYR A 166 -31.63 11.07 21.56
CA TYR A 166 -30.91 9.80 21.47
C TYR A 166 -31.86 8.60 21.74
N HIS A 167 -32.73 8.70 22.75
CA HIS A 167 -33.69 7.63 23.07
C HIS A 167 -34.75 7.45 21.98
N GLN A 168 -35.18 8.52 21.30
CA GLN A 168 -36.14 8.43 20.20
C GLN A 168 -35.59 7.67 18.99
N HIS A 169 -34.25 7.65 18.80
CA HIS A 169 -33.57 7.01 17.68
C HIS A 169 -33.07 5.58 17.97
N GLN A 170 -33.48 4.96 19.08
CA GLN A 170 -32.97 3.62 19.47
C GLN A 170 -33.24 2.54 18.42
N LEU A 171 -34.35 2.60 17.69
CA LEU A 171 -34.66 1.62 16.64
C LEU A 171 -33.71 1.79 15.45
N PHE A 172 -33.41 3.02 15.04
CA PHE A 172 -32.46 3.33 14.02
C PHE A 172 -31.06 2.85 14.41
N TYR A 173 -30.61 3.09 15.64
CA TYR A 173 -29.33 2.62 16.14
C TYR A 173 -29.24 1.09 16.17
N GLN A 174 -30.34 0.43 16.59
CA GLN A 174 -30.39 -1.02 16.61
C GLN A 174 -30.24 -1.61 15.20
N ASP A 175 -30.91 -1.04 14.20
CA ASP A 175 -30.82 -1.47 12.81
C ASP A 175 -29.38 -1.34 12.28
N CYS A 176 -28.68 -0.25 12.60
CA CYS A 176 -27.27 -0.05 12.25
C CYS A 176 -26.37 -1.11 12.90
N ILE A 177 -26.57 -1.37 14.20
CA ILE A 177 -25.79 -2.36 14.96
C ILE A 177 -26.00 -3.76 14.38
N GLU A 178 -27.25 -4.20 14.17
CA GLU A 178 -27.57 -5.51 13.62
C GLU A 178 -27.01 -5.71 12.20
N GLN A 179 -27.03 -4.67 11.37
CA GLN A 179 -26.46 -4.69 10.04
C GLN A 179 -24.96 -5.00 10.11
N VAL A 180 -24.23 -4.34 11.02
CA VAL A 180 -22.78 -4.49 11.18
C VAL A 180 -22.43 -5.83 11.86
N GLU A 181 -23.13 -6.22 12.93
CA GLU A 181 -22.90 -7.51 13.59
C GLU A 181 -23.09 -8.69 12.64
N LYS A 182 -24.12 -8.64 11.79
CA LYS A 182 -24.37 -9.65 10.76
C LYS A 182 -23.22 -9.72 9.75
N LYS A 183 -22.64 -8.58 9.35
CA LYS A 183 -21.52 -8.51 8.39
C LYS A 183 -20.21 -8.99 9.01
N LEU A 184 -19.95 -8.68 10.27
CA LEU A 184 -18.74 -9.13 10.98
C LEU A 184 -18.74 -10.64 11.19
N GLY A 185 -19.87 -11.23 11.49
CA GLY A 185 -20.07 -12.68 11.57
C GLY A 185 -18.99 -13.41 12.39
N SER A 186 -18.24 -14.28 11.75
CA SER A 186 -17.18 -15.11 12.37
C SER A 186 -15.75 -14.59 12.13
N LYS A 187 -15.58 -13.34 11.76
CA LYS A 187 -14.24 -12.75 11.52
C LYS A 187 -13.41 -12.75 12.80
N ASN A 188 -12.11 -13.06 12.66
CA ASN A 188 -11.17 -13.18 13.78
C ASN A 188 -10.46 -11.85 14.11
N THR A 189 -11.16 -10.72 14.06
CA THR A 189 -10.57 -9.38 14.23
C THR A 189 -9.76 -9.27 15.53
N ILE A 190 -10.37 -9.57 16.67
CA ILE A 190 -9.71 -9.41 17.97
C ILE A 190 -8.54 -10.38 18.16
N PRO A 191 -8.67 -11.69 17.88
CA PRO A 191 -7.53 -12.59 17.95
C PRO A 191 -6.35 -12.16 17.08
N MET A 192 -6.57 -11.64 15.88
CA MET A 192 -5.51 -11.14 15.00
C MET A 192 -4.79 -9.93 15.60
N LEU A 193 -5.52 -8.98 16.20
CA LEU A 193 -4.94 -7.82 16.87
C LEU A 193 -4.14 -8.24 18.11
N GLU A 194 -4.70 -9.12 18.96
CA GLU A 194 -4.04 -9.60 20.16
C GLU A 194 -2.74 -10.35 19.84
N ASP A 195 -2.78 -11.17 18.79
CA ASP A 195 -1.59 -11.91 18.32
C ASP A 195 -0.53 -10.94 17.78
N TYR A 196 -0.93 -10.00 16.93
CA TYR A 196 0.02 -9.06 16.35
C TYR A 196 0.63 -8.11 17.38
N PHE A 197 -0.18 -7.45 18.19
CA PHE A 197 0.31 -6.45 19.15
C PHE A 197 0.85 -7.06 20.46
N GLY A 198 0.52 -8.32 20.77
CA GLY A 198 1.01 -9.04 21.94
C GLY A 198 0.27 -8.71 23.25
N PHE A 199 -0.98 -8.23 23.18
CA PHE A 199 -1.80 -7.88 24.34
C PHE A 199 -3.13 -8.62 24.32
N SER A 200 -3.38 -9.49 25.32
CA SER A 200 -4.62 -10.27 25.45
C SER A 200 -5.55 -9.80 26.55
N ASP A 201 -5.18 -8.76 27.29
CA ASP A 201 -5.90 -8.20 28.43
C ASP A 201 -6.67 -6.91 28.09
N ARG A 202 -6.91 -6.67 26.81
CA ARG A 202 -7.66 -5.51 26.31
C ARG A 202 -9.09 -5.87 25.95
N SER A 203 -10.03 -4.96 26.21
CA SER A 203 -11.38 -5.03 25.63
C SER A 203 -11.42 -4.26 24.30
N HIS A 204 -12.23 -4.71 23.36
CA HIS A 204 -12.36 -4.10 22.05
C HIS A 204 -13.83 -3.82 21.76
N SER A 205 -14.16 -2.56 21.48
CA SER A 205 -15.51 -2.14 21.12
C SER A 205 -15.50 -1.36 19.81
N LEU A 206 -16.43 -1.67 18.94
CA LEU A 206 -16.71 -0.92 17.73
C LEU A 206 -17.82 0.09 18.03
N ILE A 207 -17.53 1.36 17.88
CA ILE A 207 -18.50 2.43 17.95
C ILE A 207 -18.85 2.87 16.54
N LEU A 208 -20.08 2.67 16.15
CA LEU A 208 -20.62 3.22 14.91
C LEU A 208 -20.95 4.68 15.14
N VAL A 209 -20.50 5.54 14.24
CA VAL A 209 -20.76 6.98 14.27
C VAL A 209 -21.44 7.37 12.95
N PRO A 210 -22.79 7.40 12.89
CA PRO A 210 -23.52 7.64 11.64
C PRO A 210 -23.14 8.93 10.93
N LEU A 211 -22.72 9.95 11.67
CA LEU A 211 -22.34 11.25 11.13
C LEU A 211 -20.93 11.31 10.55
N PHE A 212 -20.08 10.29 10.76
CA PHE A 212 -18.73 10.26 10.17
C PHE A 212 -18.75 9.82 8.70
N SER A 213 -17.72 10.20 7.96
CA SER A 213 -17.39 9.55 6.68
C SER A 213 -16.92 8.11 6.92
N GLU A 214 -16.66 7.36 5.84
CA GLU A 214 -16.16 5.97 5.91
C GLU A 214 -14.82 5.81 6.66
N ILE A 215 -14.17 6.90 7.02
CA ILE A 215 -12.88 6.90 7.71
C ILE A 215 -13.06 6.38 9.13
N GLY A 216 -12.19 5.44 9.51
CA GLY A 216 -12.15 4.89 10.85
C GLY A 216 -11.03 5.48 11.69
N TYR A 217 -11.30 5.74 12.96
CA TYR A 217 -10.32 6.09 13.98
C TYR A 217 -10.19 4.97 15.01
N GLY A 218 -9.05 4.94 15.69
CA GLY A 218 -8.85 4.09 16.84
C GLY A 218 -8.34 4.89 18.02
N THR A 219 -8.88 4.58 19.18
CA THR A 219 -8.47 5.20 20.45
C THR A 219 -8.59 4.22 21.61
N HIS A 220 -8.10 4.59 22.78
CA HIS A 220 -8.27 3.79 23.99
C HIS A 220 -8.45 4.69 25.22
N VAL A 221 -9.13 4.15 26.22
CA VAL A 221 -9.20 4.69 27.59
C VAL A 221 -8.84 3.53 28.51
N ASP A 222 -7.75 3.65 29.23
CA ASP A 222 -7.14 2.55 29.99
C ASP A 222 -6.95 1.28 29.12
N LYS A 223 -7.60 0.16 29.49
CA LYS A 223 -7.54 -1.11 28.76
C LYS A 223 -8.70 -1.30 27.76
N ASN A 224 -9.53 -0.29 27.57
CA ASN A 224 -10.65 -0.34 26.64
C ASN A 224 -10.25 0.30 25.33
N TYR A 225 -10.19 -0.50 24.27
CA TYR A 225 -9.80 -0.10 22.92
C TYR A 225 -11.07 0.06 22.07
N TYR A 226 -11.12 1.16 21.34
CA TYR A 226 -12.28 1.56 20.56
C TYR A 226 -11.87 1.76 19.10
N ALA A 227 -12.64 1.20 18.18
CA ALA A 227 -12.67 1.61 16.80
C ALA A 227 -13.94 2.44 16.57
N LEU A 228 -13.81 3.61 15.95
CA LEU A 228 -14.93 4.47 15.57
C LEU A 228 -14.99 4.50 14.05
N ILE A 229 -16.12 4.11 13.47
CA ILE A 229 -16.28 4.08 12.01
C ILE A 229 -17.58 4.74 11.59
N GLY A 230 -17.55 5.42 10.44
CA GLY A 230 -18.73 5.94 9.75
C GLY A 230 -19.28 4.98 8.68
N PRO A 231 -20.45 5.28 8.12
CA PRO A 231 -21.01 4.52 7.01
C PRO A 231 -20.19 4.69 5.72
N TYR A 232 -20.25 3.66 4.88
CA TYR A 232 -19.58 3.61 3.59
C TYR A 232 -20.40 4.30 2.49
N ASP A 233 -21.73 4.14 2.54
CA ASP A 233 -22.67 4.60 1.51
C ASP A 233 -24.07 4.79 2.12
N VAL A 234 -25.06 5.06 1.29
CA VAL A 234 -26.48 5.15 1.64
C VAL A 234 -27.25 4.04 0.96
N GLU A 235 -28.15 3.39 1.70
CA GLU A 235 -29.08 2.40 1.19
C GLU A 235 -30.50 2.94 1.27
N GLU A 236 -31.23 2.88 0.15
CA GLU A 236 -32.65 3.23 0.14
C GLU A 236 -33.52 1.99 0.43
N LYS A 237 -34.28 2.03 1.51
CA LYS A 237 -35.24 0.99 1.90
C LYS A 237 -36.63 1.58 2.14
N LYS A 238 -37.61 1.16 1.36
CA LYS A 238 -39.02 1.58 1.51
C LYS A 238 -39.26 3.10 1.42
N GLY A 239 -38.35 3.82 0.75
CA GLY A 239 -38.42 5.27 0.63
C GLY A 239 -37.58 6.02 1.68
N ASP A 240 -37.08 5.36 2.72
CA ASP A 240 -36.17 5.93 3.71
C ASP A 240 -34.71 5.73 3.28
N ARG A 241 -33.90 6.75 3.44
CA ARG A 241 -32.45 6.73 3.13
C ARG A 241 -31.69 6.48 4.42
N ASN A 242 -31.02 5.33 4.48
CA ASN A 242 -30.30 4.84 5.67
C ASN A 242 -28.82 4.68 5.41
N PRO A 243 -27.97 4.79 6.44
CA PRO A 243 -26.55 4.54 6.29
C PRO A 243 -26.28 3.07 5.96
N TYR A 244 -25.40 2.83 4.97
CA TYR A 244 -24.93 1.52 4.60
C TYR A 244 -23.47 1.34 5.02
N TRP A 245 -23.18 0.31 5.78
CA TRP A 245 -21.85 -0.03 6.24
C TRP A 245 -21.15 -0.93 5.20
N ALA A 246 -19.83 -0.85 5.11
CA ALA A 246 -19.04 -1.60 4.13
C ALA A 246 -19.36 -3.11 4.11
N GLY A 247 -18.97 -3.78 3.03
CA GLY A 247 -19.09 -5.24 2.92
C GLY A 247 -18.24 -5.97 3.98
N PRO A 248 -18.46 -7.28 4.22
CA PRO A 248 -17.82 -8.01 5.32
C PRO A 248 -16.29 -7.93 5.32
N ASP A 249 -15.66 -8.06 4.16
CA ASP A 249 -14.21 -8.04 4.05
C ASP A 249 -13.62 -6.63 4.21
N ASP A 250 -14.26 -5.64 3.62
CA ASP A 250 -13.82 -4.24 3.72
C ASP A 250 -14.05 -3.70 5.14
N LEU A 251 -15.17 -4.04 5.76
CA LEU A 251 -15.45 -3.74 7.17
C LEU A 251 -14.40 -4.38 8.10
N HIS A 252 -14.01 -5.64 7.85
CA HIS A 252 -12.99 -6.32 8.63
C HIS A 252 -11.63 -5.63 8.49
N LYS A 253 -11.21 -5.29 7.26
CA LYS A 253 -9.97 -4.54 7.00
C LYS A 253 -9.99 -3.17 7.68
N GLN A 254 -11.13 -2.46 7.59
CA GLN A 254 -11.31 -1.17 8.24
C GLN A 254 -11.18 -1.27 9.76
N LEU A 255 -11.75 -2.32 10.40
CA LEU A 255 -11.63 -2.54 11.83
C LEU A 255 -10.20 -2.85 12.26
N LEU A 256 -9.51 -3.75 11.55
CA LEU A 256 -8.11 -4.07 11.83
C LEU A 256 -7.25 -2.81 11.77
N LYS A 257 -7.46 -1.97 10.74
CA LYS A 257 -6.78 -0.69 10.60
C LYS A 257 -7.15 0.28 11.73
N SER A 258 -8.45 0.45 12.02
CA SER A 258 -8.93 1.40 13.04
C SER A 258 -8.43 1.03 14.44
N PHE A 259 -8.54 -0.23 14.84
CA PHE A 259 -7.97 -0.66 16.12
C PHE A 259 -6.45 -0.49 16.18
N SER A 260 -5.73 -0.62 15.05
CA SER A 260 -4.28 -0.41 15.03
C SER A 260 -3.88 1.00 15.47
N TYR A 261 -4.69 2.04 15.19
CA TYR A 261 -4.44 3.39 15.71
C TYR A 261 -4.48 3.42 17.25
N ALA A 262 -5.39 2.69 17.89
CA ALA A 262 -5.48 2.66 19.35
C ALA A 262 -4.21 2.09 20.01
N TYR A 263 -3.46 1.23 19.31
CA TYR A 263 -2.16 0.73 19.77
C TYR A 263 -1.00 1.64 19.40
N VAL A 264 -1.04 2.28 18.22
CA VAL A 264 0.09 3.05 17.69
C VAL A 264 0.12 4.50 18.21
N ASN A 265 -1.03 5.19 18.27
CA ASN A 265 -1.10 6.60 18.67
C ASN A 265 -0.41 6.92 20.00
N PRO A 266 -0.64 6.16 21.09
CA PRO A 266 -0.03 6.47 22.37
C PRO A 266 1.51 6.42 22.33
N MET A 267 2.04 5.44 21.63
CA MET A 267 3.49 5.27 21.48
C MET A 267 4.12 6.41 20.68
N ILE A 268 3.45 6.85 19.63
CA ILE A 268 3.86 8.02 18.84
C ILE A 268 3.87 9.28 19.71
N TYR A 269 2.81 9.49 20.48
CA TYR A 269 2.70 10.67 21.35
C TYR A 269 3.78 10.69 22.43
N ASP A 270 4.07 9.57 23.06
CA ASP A 270 5.10 9.46 24.11
C ASP A 270 6.52 9.76 23.60
N HIS A 271 6.75 9.60 22.28
CA HIS A 271 8.05 9.85 21.64
C HIS A 271 8.07 11.09 20.73
N LYS A 272 7.16 12.04 20.96
CA LYS A 272 7.01 13.23 20.09
C LYS A 272 8.30 14.03 19.89
N THR A 273 9.21 14.03 20.86
CA THR A 273 10.50 14.75 20.76
C THR A 273 11.42 14.10 19.73
N GLU A 274 11.55 12.77 19.77
CA GLU A 274 12.35 12.00 18.84
C GLU A 274 11.77 12.10 17.41
N ILE A 275 10.44 12.06 17.30
CA ILE A 275 9.74 12.20 16.02
C ILE A 275 9.97 13.60 15.45
N PHE A 276 9.86 14.65 16.26
CA PHE A 276 10.10 16.02 15.81
C PHE A 276 11.52 16.20 15.25
N ALA A 277 12.53 15.56 15.86
CA ALA A 277 13.91 15.59 15.37
C ALA A 277 14.07 15.00 13.95
N THR A 278 13.12 14.18 13.50
CA THR A 278 13.13 13.55 12.16
C THR A 278 12.16 14.19 11.17
N SER A 279 11.58 15.35 11.53
CA SER A 279 10.53 16.02 10.74
C SER A 279 10.95 16.45 9.32
N LYS A 280 12.28 16.49 9.02
CA LYS A 280 12.74 16.75 7.65
C LYS A 280 12.18 15.72 6.64
N LEU A 281 11.87 14.48 7.10
CA LEU A 281 11.29 13.43 6.26
C LEU A 281 9.88 13.78 5.74
N PHE A 282 9.17 14.70 6.39
CA PHE A 282 7.88 15.17 5.94
C PHE A 282 7.97 16.13 4.74
N LYS A 283 9.08 16.85 4.59
CA LYS A 283 9.25 17.91 3.59
C LYS A 283 8.93 17.46 2.15
N PRO A 284 9.41 16.30 1.64
CA PRO A 284 9.16 15.87 0.27
C PRO A 284 7.70 15.63 -0.09
N ILE A 285 6.87 15.32 0.91
CA ILE A 285 5.48 14.86 0.74
C ILE A 285 4.46 15.77 1.42
N SER A 286 4.89 16.83 2.10
CA SER A 286 4.02 17.67 2.94
C SER A 286 2.84 18.27 2.18
N THR A 287 3.00 18.62 0.92
CA THR A 287 1.90 19.18 0.11
C THR A 287 0.81 18.14 -0.11
N GLN A 288 1.18 16.95 -0.54
CA GLN A 288 0.25 15.85 -0.82
C GLN A 288 -0.43 15.33 0.45
N MET A 289 0.34 15.24 1.54
CA MET A 289 -0.21 14.82 2.84
C MET A 289 -1.24 15.83 3.37
N ARG A 290 -1.02 17.12 3.18
CA ARG A 290 -2.00 18.16 3.58
C ARG A 290 -3.34 18.06 2.85
N TYR A 291 -3.34 17.65 1.58
CA TYR A 291 -4.60 17.37 0.87
C TYR A 291 -5.38 16.22 1.52
N GLN A 292 -4.68 15.29 2.17
CA GLN A 292 -5.27 14.19 2.93
C GLN A 292 -5.51 14.55 4.42
N LYS A 293 -5.42 15.83 4.79
CA LYS A 293 -5.57 16.34 6.17
C LYS A 293 -4.51 15.83 7.15
N ILE A 294 -3.36 15.34 6.65
CA ILE A 294 -2.19 14.97 7.45
C ILE A 294 -1.24 16.17 7.45
N LEU A 295 -1.18 16.88 8.59
CA LEU A 295 -0.59 18.20 8.66
C LEU A 295 0.87 18.22 9.12
N ASP A 296 1.33 17.16 9.78
CA ASP A 296 2.64 17.07 10.41
C ASP A 296 3.27 15.66 10.25
N TRP A 297 4.56 15.58 10.63
CA TRP A 297 5.31 14.35 10.54
C TRP A 297 4.86 13.28 11.55
N GLN A 298 4.40 13.69 12.73
CA GLN A 298 3.90 12.77 13.75
C GLN A 298 2.70 11.97 13.19
N SER A 299 1.68 12.67 12.69
CA SER A 299 0.50 12.07 12.06
C SER A 299 0.87 11.24 10.82
N CYS A 300 1.83 11.73 10.02
CA CYS A 300 2.30 11.03 8.83
C CYS A 300 3.01 9.72 9.17
N LEU A 301 3.86 9.70 10.20
CA LEU A 301 4.54 8.48 10.65
C LEU A 301 3.55 7.47 11.24
N THR A 302 2.57 7.93 12.02
CA THR A 302 1.46 7.09 12.50
C THR A 302 0.77 6.37 11.34
N GLU A 303 0.40 7.13 10.31
CA GLU A 303 -0.25 6.56 9.11
C GLU A 303 0.62 5.51 8.43
N HIS A 304 1.91 5.76 8.25
CA HIS A 304 2.82 4.77 7.67
C HIS A 304 2.89 3.48 8.49
N ILE A 305 2.97 3.58 9.83
CA ILE A 305 3.02 2.41 10.70
C ILE A 305 1.70 1.63 10.65
N VAL A 306 0.55 2.31 10.81
CA VAL A 306 -0.77 1.69 10.78
C VAL A 306 -1.05 1.03 9.43
N ARG A 307 -0.70 1.69 8.33
CA ARG A 307 -0.82 1.10 6.97
C ARG A 307 0.10 -0.10 6.79
N GLY A 308 1.33 -0.03 7.28
CA GLY A 308 2.24 -1.17 7.26
C GLY A 308 1.70 -2.38 8.05
N VAL A 309 1.08 -2.17 9.21
CA VAL A 309 0.39 -3.21 9.98
C VAL A 309 -0.85 -3.72 9.21
N SER A 310 -1.64 -2.83 8.63
CA SER A 310 -2.79 -3.20 7.80
C SER A 310 -2.39 -4.06 6.60
N GLN A 311 -1.27 -3.76 5.94
CA GLN A 311 -0.72 -4.58 4.85
C GLN A 311 -0.34 -5.99 5.33
N TYR A 312 0.17 -6.13 6.56
CA TYR A 312 0.42 -7.45 7.15
C TYR A 312 -0.89 -8.25 7.26
N PHE A 313 -1.94 -7.67 7.84
CA PHE A 313 -3.24 -8.33 7.96
C PHE A 313 -3.83 -8.69 6.59
N THR A 314 -3.73 -7.78 5.62
CA THR A 314 -4.19 -8.04 4.25
C THR A 314 -3.43 -9.21 3.62
N TYR A 315 -2.12 -9.30 3.82
CA TYR A 315 -1.33 -10.43 3.35
C TYR A 315 -1.77 -11.76 3.99
N GLN A 316 -1.98 -11.77 5.31
CA GLN A 316 -2.37 -12.97 6.06
C GLN A 316 -3.75 -13.51 5.63
N GLU A 317 -4.71 -12.62 5.41
CA GLU A 317 -6.09 -13.00 5.10
C GLU A 317 -6.35 -13.22 3.60
N TYR A 318 -5.73 -12.42 2.73
CA TYR A 318 -6.10 -12.33 1.32
C TYR A 318 -4.91 -12.60 0.37
N GLY A 319 -3.71 -12.81 0.90
CA GLY A 319 -2.52 -13.19 0.13
C GLY A 319 -1.82 -12.05 -0.61
N THR A 320 -0.87 -12.45 -1.47
CA THR A 320 0.09 -11.53 -2.10
C THR A 320 -0.56 -10.51 -3.03
N GLU A 321 -1.57 -10.90 -3.81
CA GLU A 321 -2.22 -10.01 -4.78
C GLU A 321 -2.94 -8.84 -4.09
N ALA A 322 -3.67 -9.13 -3.01
CA ALA A 322 -4.35 -8.12 -2.21
C ALA A 322 -3.34 -7.20 -1.50
N PHE A 323 -2.23 -7.75 -1.00
CA PHE A 323 -1.13 -6.99 -0.43
C PHE A 323 -0.51 -6.03 -1.46
N ASP A 324 -0.19 -6.51 -2.67
CA ASP A 324 0.41 -5.70 -3.73
C ASP A 324 -0.54 -4.56 -4.14
N THR A 325 -1.85 -4.87 -4.27
CA THR A 325 -2.88 -3.87 -4.58
C THR A 325 -2.96 -2.78 -3.50
N GLN A 326 -3.00 -3.16 -2.23
CA GLN A 326 -3.03 -2.19 -1.13
C GLN A 326 -1.75 -1.35 -1.08
N ARG A 327 -0.58 -1.98 -1.27
CA ARG A 327 0.70 -1.27 -1.33
C ARG A 327 0.72 -0.24 -2.47
N GLU A 328 0.26 -0.61 -3.67
CA GLU A 328 0.18 0.31 -4.81
C GLU A 328 -0.76 1.50 -4.50
N GLN A 329 -1.90 1.26 -3.85
CA GLN A 329 -2.83 2.30 -3.40
C GLN A 329 -2.19 3.25 -2.36
N ASP A 330 -1.46 2.71 -1.38
CA ASP A 330 -0.76 3.51 -0.38
C ASP A 330 0.31 4.40 -1.03
N ILE A 331 1.07 3.89 -1.98
CA ILE A 331 2.07 4.65 -2.75
C ILE A 331 1.39 5.73 -3.60
N TYR A 332 0.31 5.40 -4.30
CA TYR A 332 -0.47 6.37 -5.07
C TYR A 332 -1.00 7.51 -4.18
N SER A 333 -1.33 7.19 -2.94
CA SER A 333 -1.70 8.16 -1.89
C SER A 333 -0.49 8.85 -1.23
N PHE A 334 0.70 8.77 -1.82
CA PHE A 334 1.95 9.41 -1.37
C PHE A 334 2.52 8.91 -0.03
N PHE A 335 2.16 7.72 0.44
CA PHE A 335 2.83 7.08 1.58
C PHE A 335 4.17 6.47 1.14
N VAL A 336 5.10 7.34 0.76
CA VAL A 336 6.35 6.98 0.07
C VAL A 336 7.33 6.16 0.92
N TYR A 337 7.19 6.20 2.25
CA TYR A 337 8.02 5.42 3.17
C TYR A 337 7.39 4.07 3.54
N ILE A 338 6.30 3.66 2.88
CA ILE A 338 5.58 2.43 3.24
C ILE A 338 6.45 1.17 3.12
N ASP A 339 7.31 1.09 2.11
CA ASP A 339 8.22 -0.04 1.93
C ASP A 339 9.25 -0.12 3.07
N TYR A 340 9.80 1.02 3.51
CA TYR A 340 10.68 1.08 4.67
C TYR A 340 9.96 0.64 5.94
N THR A 341 8.76 1.15 6.15
CA THR A 341 7.94 0.79 7.32
C THR A 341 7.65 -0.71 7.34
N ARG A 342 7.32 -1.31 6.19
CA ARG A 342 7.12 -2.76 6.08
C ARG A 342 8.38 -3.56 6.41
N GLU A 343 9.55 -3.12 5.93
CA GLU A 343 10.82 -3.78 6.28
C GLU A 343 11.11 -3.70 7.79
N TRP A 344 10.82 -2.57 8.44
CA TRP A 344 10.97 -2.46 9.89
C TRP A 344 10.02 -3.39 10.64
N LEU A 345 8.73 -3.42 10.24
CA LEU A 345 7.73 -4.29 10.87
C LEU A 345 8.03 -5.77 10.68
N LYS A 346 8.62 -6.18 9.55
CA LYS A 346 9.09 -7.56 9.35
C LYS A 346 10.13 -7.99 10.38
N ILE A 347 10.94 -7.09 10.91
CA ILE A 347 11.86 -7.40 12.00
C ILE A 347 11.08 -7.83 13.24
N TYR A 348 10.02 -7.12 13.60
CA TYR A 348 9.11 -7.51 14.69
C TYR A 348 8.45 -8.86 14.43
N GLU A 349 7.86 -9.02 13.26
CA GLU A 349 7.11 -10.20 12.83
C GLU A 349 7.99 -11.47 12.84
N ASN A 350 9.26 -11.35 12.44
CA ASN A 350 10.20 -12.48 12.40
C ASN A 350 10.92 -12.74 13.73
N HIS A 351 10.85 -11.84 14.70
CA HIS A 351 11.59 -11.94 15.96
C HIS A 351 10.68 -11.86 17.19
N ARG A 352 9.47 -12.44 17.11
CA ARG A 352 8.47 -12.47 18.19
C ARG A 352 8.99 -13.12 19.49
N PHE A 353 10.00 -13.96 19.40
CA PHE A 353 10.64 -14.50 20.60
C PHE A 353 11.33 -13.42 21.46
N PHE A 354 11.89 -12.38 20.82
CA PHE A 354 12.54 -11.26 21.52
C PHE A 354 11.57 -10.13 21.83
N TYR A 355 10.64 -9.87 20.92
CA TYR A 355 9.64 -8.81 21.03
C TYR A 355 8.26 -9.44 21.23
N THR A 356 7.93 -9.73 22.50
CA THR A 356 6.66 -10.41 22.84
C THR A 356 5.45 -9.54 22.63
N ASP A 357 5.64 -8.21 22.69
CA ASP A 357 4.63 -7.21 22.42
C ASP A 357 5.21 -6.02 21.62
N PHE A 358 4.32 -5.24 21.02
CA PHE A 358 4.70 -4.14 20.14
C PHE A 358 5.43 -3.01 20.88
N ASN A 359 5.17 -2.80 22.18
CA ASN A 359 5.86 -1.77 22.96
C ASN A 359 7.36 -2.07 23.11
N GLN A 360 7.76 -3.34 23.15
CA GLN A 360 9.17 -3.73 23.21
C GLN A 360 9.90 -3.48 21.90
N PHE A 361 9.18 -3.53 20.77
CA PHE A 361 9.76 -3.31 19.44
C PHE A 361 9.86 -1.84 19.06
N TYR A 362 9.05 -1.00 19.61
CA TYR A 362 8.87 0.37 19.21
C TYR A 362 10.16 1.22 19.13
N PRO A 363 11.13 1.11 20.08
CA PRO A 363 12.40 1.81 19.97
C PRO A 363 13.21 1.48 18.70
N VAL A 364 12.99 0.29 18.14
CA VAL A 364 13.63 -0.13 16.89
C VAL A 364 13.10 0.69 15.71
N ILE A 365 11.79 0.93 15.68
CA ILE A 365 11.18 1.79 14.64
C ILE A 365 11.81 3.19 14.67
N PHE A 366 11.91 3.82 15.85
CA PHE A 366 12.50 5.16 15.96
C PHE A 366 13.97 5.21 15.56
N ASN A 367 14.74 4.18 15.90
CA ASN A 367 16.12 4.11 15.45
C ASN A 367 16.21 4.04 13.90
N HIS A 368 15.33 3.28 13.25
CA HIS A 368 15.29 3.22 11.78
C HIS A 368 14.83 4.54 11.16
N VAL A 369 13.84 5.20 11.73
CA VAL A 369 13.40 6.53 11.29
C VAL A 369 14.54 7.55 11.42
N ARG A 370 15.30 7.50 12.53
CA ARG A 370 16.48 8.37 12.73
C ARG A 370 17.56 8.09 11.67
N LEU A 371 17.90 6.82 11.42
CA LEU A 371 18.86 6.45 10.38
C LEU A 371 18.40 6.90 9.00
N LEU A 372 17.12 6.74 8.68
CA LEU A 372 16.55 7.22 7.42
C LEU A 372 16.66 8.75 7.31
N CYS A 373 16.53 9.46 8.44
CA CYS A 373 16.71 10.90 8.50
C CYS A 373 18.16 11.35 8.24
N GLU A 374 19.18 10.50 8.39
CA GLU A 374 20.58 10.79 8.05
C GLU A 374 20.85 10.70 6.54
N CYS A 375 19.97 10.03 5.78
CA CYS A 375 20.05 9.92 4.32
C CYS A 375 19.60 11.23 3.63
N PRO A 376 19.90 11.40 2.32
CA PRO A 376 19.27 12.42 1.49
C PRO A 376 17.73 12.32 1.49
N LEU A 377 17.04 13.37 1.04
CA LEU A 377 15.58 13.30 0.93
C LEU A 377 15.16 12.32 -0.18
N ILE A 378 14.10 11.55 0.10
CA ILE A 378 13.59 10.53 -0.83
C ILE A 378 13.15 11.15 -2.16
N PRO A 379 13.50 10.58 -3.32
CA PRO A 379 12.88 10.94 -4.60
C PRO A 379 11.39 10.62 -4.60
N THR A 380 10.58 11.54 -5.13
CA THR A 380 9.11 11.40 -5.23
C THR A 380 8.64 11.55 -6.66
N MET A 381 7.32 11.39 -6.89
CA MET A 381 6.71 11.47 -8.22
C MET A 381 7.41 10.56 -9.23
N VAL A 382 7.85 9.38 -8.76
CA VAL A 382 8.45 8.39 -9.65
C VAL A 382 7.33 7.74 -10.44
N SER A 383 7.41 7.86 -11.76
CA SER A 383 6.38 7.31 -12.67
C SER A 383 7.01 6.73 -13.94
N ILE A 384 6.25 5.87 -14.60
CA ILE A 384 6.56 5.37 -15.92
C ILE A 384 5.75 6.21 -16.93
N GLU A 385 6.46 6.96 -17.79
CA GLU A 385 5.82 7.83 -18.79
C GLU A 385 5.60 7.12 -20.12
N ASN A 386 6.51 6.23 -20.50
CA ASN A 386 6.41 5.50 -21.75
C ASN A 386 6.97 4.08 -21.60
N VAL A 387 6.26 3.11 -22.19
CA VAL A 387 6.68 1.71 -22.24
C VAL A 387 6.53 1.23 -23.67
N SER A 388 7.63 0.76 -24.25
CA SER A 388 7.65 0.16 -25.58
C SER A 388 8.66 -0.99 -25.62
N GLU A 389 8.69 -1.71 -26.71
CA GLU A 389 9.73 -2.72 -26.99
C GLU A 389 11.16 -2.11 -27.05
N ASN A 390 11.26 -0.78 -27.23
CA ASN A 390 12.52 -0.06 -27.35
C ASN A 390 12.99 0.55 -26.02
N GLY A 391 12.16 0.55 -24.99
CA GLY A 391 12.54 1.02 -23.68
C GLY A 391 11.40 1.41 -22.76
N VAL A 392 11.82 1.69 -21.52
CA VAL A 392 10.98 2.21 -20.45
C VAL A 392 11.49 3.58 -20.05
N GLN A 393 10.65 4.59 -20.19
CA GLN A 393 10.97 5.95 -19.77
C GLN A 393 10.45 6.19 -18.36
N ILE A 394 11.34 6.59 -17.46
CA ILE A 394 11.08 6.79 -16.05
C ILE A 394 11.30 8.25 -15.72
N THR A 395 10.38 8.85 -14.97
CA THR A 395 10.50 10.22 -14.46
C THR A 395 10.48 10.25 -12.95
N TRP A 396 10.99 11.32 -12.35
CA TRP A 396 11.02 11.52 -10.90
C TRP A 396 11.21 12.98 -10.53
N LYS A 397 10.95 13.29 -9.27
CA LYS A 397 11.33 14.55 -8.64
C LYS A 397 12.43 14.30 -7.62
N ASP A 398 13.55 14.97 -7.78
CA ASP A 398 14.58 15.07 -6.76
C ASP A 398 14.18 16.11 -5.70
N ASN A 399 14.26 15.74 -4.43
CA ASN A 399 13.85 16.60 -3.31
C ASN A 399 15.03 17.08 -2.45
N THR A 400 16.26 16.62 -2.74
CA THR A 400 17.42 17.01 -1.95
C THR A 400 18.36 17.92 -2.72
N SER A 401 18.96 18.87 -1.98
CA SER A 401 20.09 19.68 -2.45
C SER A 401 21.44 19.14 -1.97
N GLU A 402 21.45 18.06 -1.19
CA GLU A 402 22.68 17.46 -0.68
C GLU A 402 23.47 16.80 -1.82
N PRO A 403 24.82 16.87 -1.79
CA PRO A 403 25.64 16.17 -2.77
C PRO A 403 25.40 14.66 -2.75
N GLY A 404 25.45 14.04 -3.91
CA GLY A 404 25.28 12.60 -4.01
C GLY A 404 25.04 12.10 -5.43
N ALA A 405 25.26 10.82 -5.68
CA ALA A 405 25.00 10.20 -6.96
C ALA A 405 23.52 9.78 -7.07
N LEU A 406 22.91 10.09 -8.21
CA LEU A 406 21.61 9.58 -8.59
C LEU A 406 21.81 8.20 -9.22
N GLN A 407 20.98 7.24 -8.82
CA GLN A 407 21.02 5.85 -9.28
C GLN A 407 19.63 5.42 -9.73
N VAL A 408 19.56 4.69 -10.85
CA VAL A 408 18.36 3.96 -11.28
C VAL A 408 18.58 2.50 -10.98
N PHE A 409 17.66 1.92 -10.22
CA PHE A 409 17.63 0.52 -9.84
C PHE A 409 16.56 -0.21 -10.65
N ARG A 410 16.88 -1.42 -11.09
CA ARG A 410 15.95 -2.31 -11.79
C ARG A 410 16.02 -3.72 -11.23
N ARG A 411 14.89 -4.42 -11.24
CA ARG A 411 14.81 -5.87 -11.06
C ARG A 411 13.72 -6.48 -11.94
N THR A 412 13.82 -7.77 -12.19
CA THR A 412 12.72 -8.60 -12.71
C THR A 412 11.98 -9.28 -11.54
N LYS A 413 10.99 -10.12 -11.85
CA LYS A 413 10.25 -10.89 -10.84
C LYS A 413 11.15 -11.79 -9.99
N ASN A 414 12.19 -12.35 -10.60
CA ASN A 414 13.05 -13.38 -10.00
C ASN A 414 14.47 -12.88 -9.67
N SER A 415 14.74 -11.57 -9.79
CA SER A 415 16.03 -10.99 -9.51
C SER A 415 16.00 -9.97 -8.38
N SER A 416 17.17 -9.67 -7.81
CA SER A 416 17.39 -8.54 -6.91
C SER A 416 17.48 -7.24 -7.69
N TYR A 417 17.32 -6.10 -6.99
CA TYR A 417 17.61 -4.79 -7.58
C TYR A 417 19.08 -4.62 -7.89
N GLU A 418 19.38 -4.23 -9.10
CA GLU A 418 20.71 -3.83 -9.57
C GLU A 418 20.72 -2.36 -10.00
N VAL A 419 21.84 -1.69 -9.91
CA VAL A 419 22.05 -0.34 -10.43
C VAL A 419 22.30 -0.45 -11.94
N ILE A 420 21.38 0.03 -12.75
CA ILE A 420 21.48 0.02 -14.22
C ILE A 420 21.93 1.37 -14.79
N HIS A 421 21.84 2.43 -14.00
CA HIS A 421 22.34 3.76 -14.35
C HIS A 421 22.78 4.52 -13.10
N GLN A 422 23.89 5.26 -13.21
CA GLN A 422 24.38 6.15 -12.17
C GLN A 422 24.97 7.42 -12.78
N THR A 423 24.68 8.56 -12.16
CA THR A 423 25.20 9.86 -12.56
C THR A 423 25.36 10.80 -11.38
N ASN A 424 26.29 11.75 -11.48
CA ASN A 424 26.41 12.87 -10.55
C ASN A 424 25.64 14.11 -11.03
N ASP A 425 25.11 14.08 -12.25
CA ASP A 425 24.22 15.13 -12.74
C ASP A 425 22.84 14.99 -12.09
N ARG A 426 22.53 15.91 -11.19
CA ARG A 426 21.30 15.96 -10.41
C ARG A 426 20.19 16.78 -11.09
N ASN A 427 20.47 17.37 -12.27
CA ASN A 427 19.47 18.13 -13.01
C ASN A 427 18.57 17.24 -13.87
N ILE A 428 18.96 15.97 -14.06
CA ILE A 428 18.13 15.02 -14.79
C ILE A 428 16.96 14.56 -13.92
N SER A 429 15.77 14.56 -14.49
CA SER A 429 14.52 14.07 -13.87
C SER A 429 13.81 13.04 -14.73
N ILE A 430 14.48 12.57 -15.79
CA ILE A 430 13.98 11.61 -16.76
C ILE A 430 15.14 10.77 -17.29
N TRP A 431 14.92 9.48 -17.46
CA TRP A 431 15.87 8.55 -18.06
C TRP A 431 15.14 7.40 -18.72
N THR A 432 15.75 6.80 -19.76
CA THR A 432 15.15 5.69 -20.50
C THR A 432 16.03 4.46 -20.41
N ASP A 433 15.47 3.36 -19.89
CA ASP A 433 16.07 2.04 -19.96
C ASP A 433 15.79 1.43 -21.34
N THR A 434 16.84 1.34 -22.17
CA THR A 434 16.75 0.75 -23.52
C THR A 434 17.10 -0.74 -23.54
N ASN A 435 17.61 -1.28 -22.42
CA ASN A 435 17.98 -2.69 -22.30
C ASN A 435 16.82 -3.50 -21.68
N VAL A 436 15.73 -3.64 -22.43
CA VAL A 436 14.52 -4.33 -22.01
C VAL A 436 14.15 -5.47 -22.96
N THR A 437 13.52 -6.50 -22.40
CA THR A 437 13.08 -7.70 -23.14
C THR A 437 11.56 -7.70 -23.30
N ILE A 438 11.09 -8.00 -24.50
CA ILE A 438 9.67 -8.10 -24.83
C ILE A 438 8.98 -9.11 -23.91
N GLY A 439 7.82 -8.73 -23.35
CA GLY A 439 7.03 -9.56 -22.45
C GLY A 439 7.52 -9.61 -21.00
N GLU A 440 8.72 -9.10 -20.71
CA GLU A 440 9.27 -9.08 -19.34
C GLU A 440 8.63 -7.96 -18.53
N THR A 441 8.55 -8.16 -17.21
CA THR A 441 8.09 -7.16 -16.25
C THR A 441 9.25 -6.70 -15.39
N TYR A 442 9.45 -5.41 -15.34
CA TYR A 442 10.50 -4.76 -14.57
C TYR A 442 9.92 -3.89 -13.46
N TRP A 443 10.64 -3.81 -12.34
CA TRP A 443 10.39 -2.87 -11.25
C TRP A 443 11.58 -1.92 -11.16
N TYR A 444 11.30 -0.62 -11.12
CA TYR A 444 12.30 0.44 -11.06
C TYR A 444 12.18 1.23 -9.76
N GLN A 445 13.32 1.64 -9.23
CA GLN A 445 13.44 2.60 -8.13
C GLN A 445 14.47 3.67 -8.49
N ILE A 446 14.28 4.88 -8.00
CA ILE A 446 15.27 5.95 -8.08
C ILE A 446 15.93 6.08 -6.72
N GLY A 447 17.25 6.03 -6.69
CA GLY A 447 18.04 6.17 -5.47
C GLY A 447 18.93 7.39 -5.48
N ILE A 448 19.25 7.90 -4.29
CA ILE A 448 20.22 8.95 -4.07
C ILE A 448 21.21 8.46 -3.02
N GLN A 449 22.45 8.32 -3.43
CA GLN A 449 23.55 7.95 -2.57
C GLN A 449 24.19 9.21 -1.98
N GLY A 450 24.08 9.40 -0.67
CA GLY A 450 24.69 10.50 0.08
C GLY A 450 25.62 9.98 1.19
N ILE A 451 26.07 10.90 2.06
CA ILE A 451 26.99 10.57 3.16
C ILE A 451 26.33 9.60 4.17
N GLY A 452 25.05 9.77 4.46
CA GLY A 452 24.29 8.93 5.40
C GLY A 452 23.82 7.58 4.79
N GLY A 453 24.14 7.31 3.52
CA GLY A 453 23.72 6.10 2.82
C GLY A 453 22.89 6.36 1.57
N THR A 454 22.30 5.31 1.02
CA THR A 454 21.43 5.40 -0.16
C THR A 454 19.97 5.31 0.26
N ILE A 455 19.18 6.34 -0.06
CA ILE A 455 17.72 6.28 0.03
C ILE A 455 17.15 5.94 -1.34
N ARG A 456 16.14 5.07 -1.38
CA ARG A 456 15.45 4.67 -2.62
C ARG A 456 13.99 5.08 -2.57
N SER A 457 13.45 5.46 -3.72
CA SER A 457 12.02 5.67 -3.89
C SER A 457 11.24 4.35 -3.74
N TYR A 458 9.92 4.46 -3.69
CA TYR A 458 9.05 3.31 -3.96
C TYR A 458 9.31 2.76 -5.38
N ALA A 459 8.94 1.48 -5.57
CA ALA A 459 9.07 0.82 -6.85
C ALA A 459 7.89 1.13 -7.76
N VAL A 460 8.17 1.43 -9.03
CA VAL A 460 7.18 1.50 -10.11
C VAL A 460 7.38 0.33 -11.06
N ARG A 461 6.29 -0.18 -11.65
CA ARG A 461 6.28 -1.39 -12.47
C ARG A 461 6.01 -1.06 -13.93
N ALA A 462 6.76 -1.66 -14.84
CA ALA A 462 6.51 -1.63 -16.28
C ALA A 462 6.54 -3.05 -16.85
N THR A 463 5.54 -3.40 -17.66
CA THR A 463 5.53 -4.64 -18.44
C THR A 463 5.72 -4.29 -19.90
N ILE A 464 6.78 -4.84 -20.51
CA ILE A 464 7.09 -4.57 -21.91
C ILE A 464 6.01 -5.21 -22.78
N PRO A 465 5.36 -4.44 -23.69
CA PRO A 465 4.31 -4.98 -24.53
C PRO A 465 4.82 -6.15 -25.36
N ALA A 466 4.01 -7.19 -25.48
CA ALA A 466 4.28 -8.36 -26.30
C ALA A 466 3.21 -8.46 -27.37
N TYR A 467 3.55 -8.03 -28.56
CA TYR A 467 2.73 -8.22 -29.76
C TYR A 467 3.36 -9.29 -30.63
N PRO A 468 2.58 -9.99 -31.50
CA PRO A 468 3.17 -10.75 -32.58
C PRO A 468 4.16 -9.86 -33.35
N PRO A 469 5.40 -10.30 -33.56
CA PRO A 469 6.39 -9.48 -34.28
C PRO A 469 5.97 -9.29 -35.74
N LEU A 470 6.62 -8.37 -36.44
CA LEU A 470 6.43 -8.24 -37.88
C LEU A 470 7.02 -9.45 -38.62
N ALA A 471 6.49 -9.73 -39.78
CA ALA A 471 7.02 -10.83 -40.59
C ALA A 471 8.41 -10.52 -41.13
N PRO A 472 9.29 -11.53 -41.28
CA PRO A 472 10.52 -11.39 -42.07
C PRO A 472 10.22 -10.99 -43.51
N GLU A 473 11.08 -10.13 -44.06
CA GLU A 473 10.91 -9.59 -45.41
C GLU A 473 11.91 -10.21 -46.40
N ASN A 474 11.54 -10.23 -47.68
CA ASN A 474 12.41 -10.61 -48.78
C ASN A 474 13.02 -12.00 -48.62
N VAL A 475 12.24 -12.99 -48.14
CA VAL A 475 12.72 -14.36 -48.01
C VAL A 475 13.02 -14.91 -49.40
N GLN A 476 14.27 -15.37 -49.59
CA GLN A 476 14.78 -16.01 -50.79
C GLN A 476 15.34 -17.38 -50.43
N VAL A 477 15.40 -18.29 -51.38
CA VAL A 477 15.97 -19.62 -51.22
C VAL A 477 17.04 -19.88 -52.23
N GLU A 478 18.18 -20.36 -51.76
CA GLU A 478 19.25 -20.90 -52.59
C GLU A 478 19.30 -22.42 -52.38
N LYS A 479 19.49 -23.16 -53.51
CA LYS A 479 19.61 -24.61 -53.47
C LYS A 479 21.07 -24.99 -53.65
N GLU A 480 21.59 -25.80 -52.73
CA GLU A 480 22.92 -26.37 -52.80
C GLU A 480 22.82 -27.86 -52.48
N ASP A 481 22.97 -28.70 -53.52
CA ASP A 481 22.74 -30.16 -53.45
C ASP A 481 21.35 -30.50 -52.85
N GLN A 482 21.33 -31.18 -51.69
CA GLN A 482 20.10 -31.51 -50.96
C GLN A 482 19.73 -30.47 -49.87
N LYS A 483 20.43 -29.32 -49.84
CA LYS A 483 20.20 -28.28 -48.87
C LYS A 483 19.39 -27.13 -49.45
N LEU A 484 18.61 -26.50 -48.57
CA LEU A 484 17.91 -25.26 -48.87
C LEU A 484 18.33 -24.18 -47.86
N HIS A 485 18.87 -23.08 -48.38
CA HIS A 485 19.27 -21.95 -47.61
C HIS A 485 18.26 -20.83 -47.77
N PHE A 486 17.50 -20.54 -46.69
CA PHE A 486 16.51 -19.45 -46.65
C PHE A 486 17.19 -18.20 -46.10
N ARG A 487 17.32 -17.17 -46.93
CA ARG A 487 17.89 -15.88 -46.57
C ARG A 487 16.81 -14.82 -46.51
N PHE A 488 16.82 -13.95 -45.51
CA PHE A 488 15.80 -12.91 -45.30
C PHE A 488 16.34 -11.71 -44.56
N SER A 489 15.71 -10.54 -44.70
CA SER A 489 15.98 -9.33 -43.94
C SER A 489 15.03 -9.23 -42.77
N TYR A 490 15.56 -8.70 -41.66
CA TYR A 490 14.77 -8.41 -40.47
C TYR A 490 15.42 -7.29 -39.67
N GLN A 491 14.64 -6.25 -39.31
CA GLN A 491 15.14 -5.07 -38.60
C GLN A 491 14.36 -4.75 -37.32
N TYR A 492 13.47 -5.66 -36.90
CA TYR A 492 12.64 -5.49 -35.71
C TYR A 492 13.13 -6.39 -34.57
N LYS A 493 12.61 -6.19 -33.36
CA LYS A 493 12.92 -7.07 -32.23
C LYS A 493 12.08 -8.35 -32.31
N ALA A 494 12.74 -9.48 -32.15
CA ALA A 494 12.13 -10.80 -32.01
C ALA A 494 12.99 -11.67 -31.09
N HIS A 495 12.44 -12.76 -30.55
CA HIS A 495 13.22 -13.74 -29.80
C HIS A 495 13.84 -14.79 -30.73
N GLY A 496 13.32 -14.91 -31.95
CA GLY A 496 13.87 -15.80 -32.95
C GLY A 496 12.96 -15.97 -34.17
N PHE A 497 13.32 -16.95 -35.00
CA PHE A 497 12.62 -17.25 -36.23
C PHE A 497 12.30 -18.74 -36.31
N THR A 498 11.14 -19.07 -36.93
CA THR A 498 10.74 -20.45 -37.21
C THR A 498 10.45 -20.57 -38.69
N LEU A 499 11.14 -21.52 -39.32
CA LEU A 499 10.81 -21.96 -40.69
C LEU A 499 9.66 -22.97 -40.63
N PHE A 500 8.65 -22.72 -41.40
CA PHE A 500 7.48 -23.57 -41.54
C PHE A 500 7.37 -24.15 -42.94
N GLU A 501 6.82 -25.34 -43.00
CA GLU A 501 6.30 -25.95 -44.22
C GLU A 501 4.76 -25.91 -44.18
N TRP A 502 4.14 -25.61 -45.31
CA TRP A 502 2.69 -25.65 -45.45
C TRP A 502 2.27 -27.02 -45.97
N VAL A 503 1.63 -27.84 -45.13
CA VAL A 503 1.22 -29.22 -45.45
C VAL A 503 -0.26 -29.37 -45.11
N ASP A 504 -1.06 -29.86 -46.04
CA ASP A 504 -2.50 -30.15 -45.86
C ASP A 504 -3.30 -28.99 -45.25
N GLY A 505 -3.01 -27.77 -45.69
CA GLY A 505 -3.70 -26.56 -45.21
C GLY A 505 -3.28 -26.10 -43.82
N LYS A 506 -2.18 -26.65 -43.29
CA LYS A 506 -1.65 -26.29 -41.94
C LYS A 506 -0.18 -25.98 -42.00
N ARG A 507 0.23 -25.08 -41.10
CA ARG A 507 1.66 -24.79 -40.88
C ARG A 507 2.30 -25.88 -39.99
N LYS A 508 3.38 -26.45 -40.46
CA LYS A 508 4.21 -27.44 -39.75
C LYS A 508 5.56 -26.81 -39.46
N PRO A 509 5.94 -26.62 -38.18
CA PRO A 509 7.26 -26.07 -37.85
C PRO A 509 8.35 -27.10 -38.22
N LEU A 510 9.39 -26.65 -38.88
CA LEU A 510 10.55 -27.46 -39.23
C LEU A 510 11.74 -27.16 -38.32
N GLN A 511 12.08 -25.89 -38.18
CA GLN A 511 13.24 -25.46 -37.42
C GLN A 511 12.97 -24.10 -36.77
N SER A 512 13.35 -23.96 -35.51
CA SER A 512 13.34 -22.68 -34.79
C SER A 512 14.78 -22.32 -34.34
N ILE A 513 15.16 -21.07 -34.52
CA ILE A 513 16.49 -20.55 -34.14
C ILE A 513 16.29 -19.29 -33.31
N SER A 514 17.01 -19.19 -32.20
CA SER A 514 17.03 -17.97 -31.37
C SER A 514 17.69 -16.83 -32.12
N TYR A 515 17.19 -15.62 -31.94
CA TYR A 515 17.79 -14.41 -32.51
C TYR A 515 19.26 -14.23 -32.08
N ASP A 516 19.56 -14.57 -30.82
CA ASP A 516 20.90 -14.46 -30.26
C ASP A 516 21.90 -15.47 -30.85
N ASP A 517 21.39 -16.56 -31.46
CA ASP A 517 22.23 -17.59 -32.12
C ASP A 517 22.46 -17.28 -33.61
N MET A 518 21.88 -16.21 -34.14
CA MET A 518 21.96 -15.85 -35.55
C MET A 518 22.87 -14.63 -35.77
N VAL A 519 23.83 -14.77 -36.65
CA VAL A 519 24.67 -13.65 -37.08
C VAL A 519 24.31 -13.31 -38.52
N PRO A 520 23.90 -12.08 -38.83
CA PRO A 520 23.62 -11.68 -40.21
C PRO A 520 24.91 -11.69 -41.03
N ASP A 521 24.78 -12.00 -42.30
CA ASP A 521 25.90 -11.97 -43.25
C ASP A 521 26.35 -10.52 -43.62
N SER A 522 27.27 -10.38 -44.53
CA SER A 522 27.77 -9.07 -45.01
C SER A 522 26.69 -8.17 -45.62
N ASP A 523 25.59 -8.74 -46.09
CA ASP A 523 24.45 -8.04 -46.68
C ASP A 523 23.35 -7.78 -45.66
N CYS A 524 23.60 -8.01 -44.36
CA CYS A 524 22.66 -7.90 -43.26
C CYS A 524 21.48 -8.85 -43.37
N LEU A 525 21.63 -10.02 -43.98
CA LEU A 525 20.61 -11.04 -44.10
C LEU A 525 20.81 -12.18 -43.11
N TYR A 526 19.76 -12.65 -42.52
CA TYR A 526 19.69 -13.86 -41.68
C TYR A 526 19.50 -15.09 -42.51
N GLN A 527 20.02 -16.24 -42.09
CA GLN A 527 19.93 -17.48 -42.82
C GLN A 527 19.41 -18.65 -41.96
N ILE A 528 18.48 -19.43 -42.48
CA ILE A 528 18.05 -20.74 -41.96
C ILE A 528 18.31 -21.79 -43.02
N THR A 529 18.90 -22.92 -42.64
CA THR A 529 19.28 -23.98 -43.57
C THR A 529 18.52 -25.27 -43.25
N ILE A 530 17.88 -25.85 -44.23
CA ILE A 530 17.41 -27.25 -44.19
C ILE A 530 18.50 -28.12 -44.83
N GLU A 531 19.02 -29.09 -44.08
CA GLU A 531 20.14 -29.95 -44.50
C GLU A 531 19.71 -31.02 -45.51
N GLU A 532 18.46 -31.48 -45.43
CA GLU A 532 17.87 -32.49 -46.34
C GLU A 532 16.41 -32.17 -46.61
N TYR A 533 16.00 -32.18 -47.89
CA TYR A 533 14.61 -32.07 -48.32
C TYR A 533 14.30 -33.09 -49.42
N ASP A 534 13.03 -33.52 -49.51
CA ASP A 534 12.57 -34.46 -50.55
C ASP A 534 12.39 -33.72 -51.88
N SER A 535 13.40 -33.79 -52.74
CA SER A 535 13.39 -33.11 -54.04
C SER A 535 12.37 -33.68 -55.05
N THR A 536 11.67 -34.78 -54.71
CA THR A 536 10.65 -35.38 -55.56
C THR A 536 9.24 -34.86 -55.31
N LYS A 537 9.06 -34.04 -54.29
CA LYS A 537 7.77 -33.48 -53.91
C LYS A 537 7.76 -31.95 -54.01
N ASP A 538 6.55 -31.44 -54.19
CA ASP A 538 6.32 -30.00 -54.06
C ASP A 538 6.30 -29.59 -52.61
N HIS A 539 7.00 -28.49 -52.30
CA HIS A 539 7.08 -27.91 -50.96
C HIS A 539 6.71 -26.44 -51.00
N ILE A 540 6.04 -25.96 -49.92
CA ILE A 540 5.75 -24.56 -49.71
C ILE A 540 6.31 -24.17 -48.35
N TYR A 541 7.26 -23.25 -48.35
CA TYR A 541 7.93 -22.79 -47.12
C TYR A 541 7.64 -21.32 -46.87
N PHE A 542 7.72 -20.94 -45.60
CA PHE A 542 7.72 -19.53 -45.13
C PHE A 542 8.39 -19.40 -43.78
N VAL A 543 8.84 -18.21 -43.47
CA VAL A 543 9.47 -17.88 -42.17
C VAL A 543 8.53 -17.00 -41.37
N CYS A 544 8.40 -17.28 -40.08
CA CYS A 544 7.79 -16.37 -39.10
C CYS A 544 8.81 -15.95 -38.03
N ALA A 545 8.80 -14.70 -37.70
CA ALA A 545 9.44 -14.25 -36.47
C ALA A 545 8.57 -14.63 -35.25
N TYR A 546 9.17 -14.82 -34.08
CA TYR A 546 8.40 -15.11 -32.87
C TYR A 546 8.93 -14.35 -31.64
N VAL A 547 8.04 -14.15 -30.69
CA VAL A 547 8.35 -13.76 -29.31
C VAL A 547 7.70 -14.75 -28.35
N THR A 548 8.42 -15.11 -27.29
CA THR A 548 7.93 -16.00 -26.23
C THR A 548 7.63 -15.16 -25.00
N ILE A 549 6.46 -15.31 -24.42
CA ILE A 549 5.99 -14.56 -23.27
C ILE A 549 5.56 -15.51 -22.15
N PRO A 550 5.70 -15.11 -20.88
CA PRO A 550 5.12 -15.85 -19.77
C PRO A 550 3.58 -15.90 -19.89
N ASP A 551 2.96 -17.09 -19.91
CA ASP A 551 1.50 -17.27 -19.95
C ASP A 551 0.94 -17.58 -18.54
N LYS A 552 1.64 -18.47 -17.81
CA LYS A 552 1.30 -18.90 -16.42
C LYS A 552 2.59 -19.27 -15.68
N PRO A 553 2.57 -19.42 -14.35
CA PRO A 553 3.73 -19.96 -13.66
C PRO A 553 4.18 -21.27 -14.33
N SER A 554 5.41 -21.30 -14.84
CA SER A 554 6.04 -22.41 -15.57
C SER A 554 5.51 -22.72 -16.97
N LYS A 555 4.75 -21.84 -17.62
CA LYS A 555 4.31 -22.04 -19.01
C LYS A 555 4.54 -20.79 -19.85
N GLU A 556 5.16 -20.98 -21.00
CA GLU A 556 5.39 -19.93 -22.00
C GLU A 556 4.41 -20.04 -23.16
N LYS A 557 4.07 -18.90 -23.73
CA LYS A 557 3.26 -18.81 -24.95
C LYS A 557 4.09 -18.15 -26.04
N THR A 558 4.17 -18.79 -27.20
CA THR A 558 4.85 -18.23 -28.37
C THR A 558 3.85 -17.49 -29.26
N LEU A 559 4.14 -16.22 -29.54
CA LEU A 559 3.42 -15.38 -30.48
C LEU A 559 4.22 -15.31 -31.78
N TYR A 560 3.63 -15.77 -32.87
CA TYR A 560 4.25 -15.73 -34.19
C TYR A 560 3.76 -14.54 -34.99
N SER A 561 4.63 -13.99 -35.84
CA SER A 561 4.25 -13.06 -36.91
C SER A 561 3.26 -13.69 -37.91
N SER A 562 2.69 -12.89 -38.80
CA SER A 562 2.19 -13.37 -40.06
C SER A 562 3.32 -14.08 -40.84
N PRO A 563 2.99 -15.00 -41.75
CA PRO A 563 3.97 -15.59 -42.67
C PRO A 563 4.71 -14.51 -43.48
N SER A 564 6.00 -14.76 -43.75
CA SER A 564 6.72 -14.06 -44.82
C SER A 564 6.09 -14.34 -46.20
N ASN A 565 6.71 -13.88 -47.26
CA ASN A 565 6.38 -14.42 -48.61
C ASN A 565 6.57 -15.93 -48.63
N PHE A 566 5.67 -16.64 -49.34
CA PHE A 566 5.75 -18.08 -49.52
C PHE A 566 6.79 -18.42 -50.60
N ILE A 567 7.60 -19.44 -50.33
CA ILE A 567 8.59 -20.01 -51.26
C ILE A 567 8.09 -21.37 -51.75
N ASN A 568 7.83 -21.46 -53.04
CA ASN A 568 7.39 -22.71 -53.67
C ASN A 568 8.60 -23.43 -54.27
N ILE A 569 8.83 -24.67 -53.86
CA ILE A 569 9.84 -25.55 -54.41
C ILE A 569 9.11 -26.68 -55.18
N THR A 570 9.25 -26.72 -56.46
CA THR A 570 8.65 -27.75 -57.30
C THR A 570 9.52 -29.00 -57.30
N GLY A 571 8.91 -30.14 -57.11
CA GLY A 571 9.59 -31.43 -57.20
C GLY A 571 10.10 -31.69 -58.65
N ILE A 572 11.24 -32.38 -58.74
CA ILE A 572 11.76 -32.84 -60.03
C ILE A 572 11.14 -34.21 -60.28
N ASP A 573 10.31 -34.32 -61.34
CA ASP A 573 9.81 -35.60 -61.77
C ASP A 573 11.02 -36.53 -62.11
N SER A 574 11.11 -37.64 -61.37
CA SER A 574 12.06 -38.70 -61.74
C SER A 574 11.60 -39.33 -63.04
N GLU A 575 12.21 -38.95 -64.20
CA GLU A 575 12.13 -39.68 -65.41
C GLU A 575 12.66 -41.12 -65.27
#